data_2bad935d91b35a0676cdf38418ae7749
#
_entry.id   2bad935d91b35a0676cdf38418ae7749
#
_cell.length_a   1.000
_cell.length_b   1.000
_cell.length_c   1.000
_cell.angle_alpha   90.00
_cell.angle_beta   90.00
_cell.angle_gamma   90.00
#
_symmetry.space_group_name_H-M   'P 1'
#
loop_
_entity.id
_entity.type
_entity.pdbx_description
1 polymer ?
#
loop_
_entity_poly.entity_id
_entity_poly.type
_entity_poly.pdbx_seq_one_letter_code
_entity_poly.pdbx_strand_id
1 'polypeptide(L)'
;MFKIKKVYAHCDIPCAVYDPAVAQFAALSVVRFLDLIGEMDDSLSSKEDIAHLSRIMEQKESHAKEVKDAVATIWGDYFKEPHMEKFPEIHSLTHSIMMTASKCKQSLDRENGVKLVELVNRFAEIFWLSLIHISEPTRRTQ
;
A
#
# COMPACT_ATOMS: atom_id res chain seq x y z
N MET A 1 -8.29 10.11 37.10
CA MET A 1 -7.17 10.01 36.13
C MET A 1 -7.72 9.52 34.80
N PHE A 2 -7.84 10.43 33.84
CA PHE A 2 -8.40 10.09 32.53
C PHE A 2 -7.38 9.25 31.75
N LYS A 3 -7.70 7.99 31.43
CA LYS A 3 -6.95 7.19 30.49
C LYS A 3 -7.34 7.63 29.07
N ILE A 4 -6.50 8.41 28.45
CA ILE A 4 -6.64 8.73 27.02
C ILE A 4 -6.40 7.42 26.26
N LYS A 5 -7.44 6.91 25.61
CA LYS A 5 -7.28 5.79 24.67
C LYS A 5 -6.39 6.26 23.53
N LYS A 6 -5.25 5.61 23.32
CA LYS A 6 -4.50 5.79 22.10
C LYS A 6 -5.38 5.37 20.92
N VAL A 7 -5.79 6.32 20.12
CA VAL A 7 -6.44 6.06 18.84
C VAL A 7 -5.33 5.91 17.83
N TYR A 8 -5.15 4.71 17.31
CA TYR A 8 -4.21 4.45 16.23
C TYR A 8 -4.82 4.93 14.92
N ALA A 9 -4.51 6.16 14.56
CA ALA A 9 -4.75 6.73 13.25
C ALA A 9 -3.40 6.87 12.53
N HIS A 10 -3.39 7.24 11.25
CA HIS A 10 -2.13 7.51 10.53
C HIS A 10 -1.33 8.68 11.15
N CYS A 11 -1.93 9.42 12.05
CA CYS A 11 -1.30 10.43 12.89
C CYS A 11 -1.90 10.35 14.30
N ASP A 12 -1.30 11.04 15.27
CA ASP A 12 -1.74 11.05 16.67
C ASP A 12 -3.13 11.69 16.89
N ILE A 13 -3.64 12.38 15.90
CA ILE A 13 -4.97 13.00 15.89
C ILE A 13 -5.83 12.32 14.82
N PRO A 14 -7.07 11.94 15.13
CA PRO A 14 -7.97 11.36 14.12
C PRO A 14 -8.44 12.45 13.15
N CYS A 15 -7.61 12.77 12.17
CA CYS A 15 -7.83 13.84 11.20
C CYS A 15 -8.80 13.46 10.07
N ALA A 16 -9.10 12.19 9.90
CA ALA A 16 -9.92 11.64 8.82
C ALA A 16 -9.40 11.98 7.39
N VAL A 17 -8.10 12.24 7.28
CA VAL A 17 -7.46 12.51 5.98
C VAL A 17 -6.71 11.26 5.52
N TYR A 18 -7.18 10.66 4.43
CA TYR A 18 -6.60 9.46 3.84
C TYR A 18 -6.48 9.64 2.34
N ASP A 19 -5.40 9.09 1.78
CA ASP A 19 -5.17 9.07 0.33
C ASP A 19 -4.39 7.80 -0.04
N PRO A 20 -4.92 6.96 -0.93
CA PRO A 20 -4.22 5.77 -1.38
C PRO A 20 -3.00 6.07 -2.26
N ALA A 21 -2.77 7.32 -2.64
CA ALA A 21 -1.64 7.71 -3.49
C ALA A 21 -0.29 7.32 -2.88
N VAL A 22 -0.14 7.38 -1.56
CA VAL A 22 1.09 6.94 -0.88
C VAL A 22 1.40 5.48 -1.19
N ALA A 23 0.41 4.61 -1.09
CA ALA A 23 0.57 3.19 -1.43
C ALA A 23 0.84 2.99 -2.92
N GLN A 24 0.20 3.77 -3.80
CA GLN A 24 0.40 3.69 -5.25
C GLN A 24 1.82 4.09 -5.64
N PHE A 25 2.34 5.20 -5.13
CA PHE A 25 3.72 5.62 -5.39
C PHE A 25 4.72 4.61 -4.85
N ALA A 26 4.49 4.09 -3.65
CA ALA A 26 5.37 3.09 -3.06
C ALA A 26 5.39 1.79 -3.88
N ALA A 27 4.24 1.32 -4.36
CA ALA A 27 4.14 0.14 -5.21
C ALA A 27 4.87 0.32 -6.56
N LEU A 28 4.71 1.48 -7.20
CA LEU A 28 5.44 1.83 -8.42
C LEU A 28 6.94 1.89 -8.18
N SER A 29 7.36 2.41 -7.04
CA SER A 29 8.76 2.44 -6.64
C SER A 29 9.34 1.05 -6.50
N VAL A 30 8.59 0.10 -5.94
CA VAL A 30 9.00 -1.31 -5.85
C VAL A 30 9.29 -1.88 -7.24
N VAL A 31 8.41 -1.65 -8.21
CA VAL A 31 8.62 -2.11 -9.60
C VAL A 31 9.91 -1.49 -10.17
N ARG A 32 10.11 -0.20 -9.96
CA ARG A 32 11.32 0.47 -10.46
C ARG A 32 12.60 -0.09 -9.84
N PHE A 33 12.59 -0.40 -8.55
CA PHE A 33 13.74 -1.03 -7.90
C PHE A 33 14.00 -2.44 -8.41
N LEU A 34 12.95 -3.20 -8.68
CA LEU A 34 13.08 -4.52 -9.31
C LEU A 34 13.67 -4.40 -10.73
N ASP A 35 13.26 -3.40 -11.51
CA ASP A 35 13.84 -3.12 -12.81
C ASP A 35 15.34 -2.76 -12.72
N LEU A 36 15.70 -1.89 -11.78
CA LEU A 36 17.10 -1.50 -11.58
C LEU A 36 17.97 -2.70 -11.17
N ILE A 37 17.46 -3.59 -10.35
CA ILE A 37 18.18 -4.83 -10.00
C ILE A 37 18.34 -5.72 -11.24
N GLY A 38 17.29 -5.86 -12.04
CA GLY A 38 17.33 -6.65 -13.28
C GLY A 38 18.28 -6.12 -14.34
N GLU A 39 18.56 -4.82 -14.32
CA GLU A 39 19.52 -4.16 -15.22
C GLU A 39 20.98 -4.36 -14.79
N MET A 40 21.23 -4.79 -13.56
CA MET A 40 22.57 -5.04 -13.05
C MET A 40 23.13 -6.36 -13.61
N ASP A 41 24.44 -6.41 -13.80
CA ASP A 41 25.15 -7.62 -14.18
C ASP A 41 25.11 -8.64 -13.04
N ASP A 42 24.80 -9.90 -13.35
CA ASP A 42 24.79 -10.99 -12.37
C ASP A 42 26.17 -11.25 -11.76
N SER A 43 27.25 -10.90 -12.47
CA SER A 43 28.61 -11.00 -11.96
C SER A 43 29.01 -9.75 -11.16
N LEU A 44 28.49 -9.64 -9.95
CA LEU A 44 28.88 -8.57 -9.03
C LEU A 44 30.33 -8.78 -8.56
N SER A 45 31.25 -7.99 -9.08
CA SER A 45 32.69 -8.16 -8.83
C SER A 45 33.33 -7.05 -7.99
N SER A 46 32.65 -5.90 -7.82
CA SER A 46 33.21 -4.76 -7.11
C SER A 46 32.43 -4.46 -5.81
N LYS A 47 33.11 -3.81 -4.86
CA LYS A 47 32.44 -3.32 -3.63
C LYS A 47 31.40 -2.28 -3.94
N GLU A 48 31.62 -1.45 -4.97
CA GLU A 48 30.69 -0.42 -5.43
C GLU A 48 29.40 -1.07 -5.95
N ASP A 49 29.49 -2.16 -6.72
CA ASP A 49 28.33 -2.89 -7.23
C ASP A 49 27.53 -3.51 -6.07
N ILE A 50 28.22 -4.10 -5.12
CA ILE A 50 27.59 -4.69 -3.93
C ILE A 50 26.92 -3.61 -3.09
N ALA A 51 27.57 -2.47 -2.87
CA ALA A 51 27.01 -1.34 -2.15
C ALA A 51 25.78 -0.77 -2.86
N HIS A 52 25.81 -0.65 -4.18
CA HIS A 52 24.70 -0.18 -5.00
C HIS A 52 23.50 -1.13 -4.92
N LEU A 53 23.75 -2.43 -5.11
CA LEU A 53 22.71 -3.45 -4.95
C LEU A 53 22.09 -3.40 -3.56
N SER A 54 22.90 -3.29 -2.51
CA SER A 54 22.40 -3.23 -1.12
C SER A 54 21.47 -2.04 -0.91
N ARG A 55 21.78 -0.88 -1.48
CA ARG A 55 20.90 0.30 -1.40
C ARG A 55 19.58 0.10 -2.12
N ILE A 56 19.61 -0.49 -3.31
CA ILE A 56 18.39 -0.75 -4.09
C ILE A 56 17.52 -1.77 -3.34
N MET A 57 18.11 -2.82 -2.80
CA MET A 57 17.41 -3.84 -2.02
C MET A 57 16.74 -3.24 -0.80
N GLU A 58 17.43 -2.40 -0.05
CA GLU A 58 16.87 -1.72 1.12
C GLU A 58 15.68 -0.84 0.73
N GLN A 59 15.81 -0.06 -0.33
CA GLN A 59 14.73 0.79 -0.81
C GLN A 59 13.52 -0.03 -1.30
N LYS A 60 13.77 -1.12 -2.00
CA LYS A 60 12.71 -2.05 -2.41
C LYS A 60 11.92 -2.57 -1.21
N GLU A 61 12.62 -3.05 -0.20
CA GLU A 61 11.98 -3.58 1.00
C GLU A 61 11.25 -2.51 1.81
N SER A 62 11.86 -1.34 1.94
CA SER A 62 11.27 -0.20 2.64
C SER A 62 9.98 0.28 1.97
N HIS A 63 9.95 0.39 0.64
CA HIS A 63 8.75 0.80 -0.09
C HIS A 63 7.67 -0.28 -0.09
N ALA A 64 8.03 -1.55 -0.14
CA ALA A 64 7.05 -2.63 0.04
C ALA A 64 6.41 -2.59 1.42
N LYS A 65 7.20 -2.29 2.47
CA LYS A 65 6.67 -2.06 3.81
C LYS A 65 5.75 -0.84 3.86
N GLU A 66 6.11 0.24 3.19
CA GLU A 66 5.28 1.46 3.11
C GLU A 66 3.93 1.16 2.46
N VAL A 67 3.87 0.33 1.42
CA VAL A 67 2.60 -0.14 0.85
C VAL A 67 1.75 -0.82 1.91
N LYS A 68 2.34 -1.75 2.65
CA LYS A 68 1.62 -2.48 3.71
C LYS A 68 1.07 -1.54 4.77
N ASP A 69 1.88 -0.63 5.26
CA ASP A 69 1.51 0.31 6.32
C ASP A 69 0.40 1.27 5.86
N ALA A 70 0.52 1.83 4.66
CA ALA A 70 -0.46 2.76 4.10
C ALA A 70 -1.82 2.07 3.84
N VAL A 71 -1.81 0.89 3.25
CA VAL A 71 -3.03 0.12 2.98
C VAL A 71 -3.68 -0.34 4.28
N ALA A 72 -2.91 -0.84 5.24
CA ALA A 72 -3.42 -1.27 6.53
C ALA A 72 -4.09 -0.12 7.30
N THR A 73 -3.52 1.07 7.25
CA THR A 73 -4.08 2.27 7.88
C THR A 73 -5.44 2.63 7.28
N ILE A 74 -5.55 2.70 5.97
CA ILE A 74 -6.82 3.01 5.29
C ILE A 74 -7.84 1.91 5.54
N TRP A 75 -7.44 0.66 5.39
CA TRP A 75 -8.33 -0.48 5.63
C TRP A 75 -8.84 -0.54 7.08
N GLY A 76 -7.97 -0.31 8.05
CA GLY A 76 -8.31 -0.42 9.47
C GLY A 76 -9.05 0.77 10.04
N ASP A 77 -8.74 1.98 9.56
CA ASP A 77 -9.24 3.22 10.15
C ASP A 77 -10.35 3.89 9.33
N TYR A 78 -10.31 3.77 8.01
CA TYR A 78 -11.28 4.42 7.13
C TYR A 78 -12.46 3.51 6.77
N PHE A 79 -12.20 2.28 6.32
CA PHE A 79 -13.26 1.36 5.90
C PHE A 79 -14.09 0.90 7.10
N LYS A 80 -15.40 1.08 7.01
CA LYS A 80 -16.39 0.69 8.01
C LYS A 80 -17.40 -0.28 7.40
N GLU A 81 -18.26 -0.81 8.22
CA GLU A 81 -19.21 -1.85 7.83
C GLU A 81 -20.05 -1.53 6.59
N PRO A 82 -20.59 -0.29 6.39
CA PRO A 82 -21.30 0.06 5.16
C PRO A 82 -20.45 -0.05 3.89
N HIS A 83 -19.15 0.24 3.99
CA HIS A 83 -18.21 0.08 2.87
C HIS A 83 -18.00 -1.40 2.55
N MET A 84 -17.91 -2.24 3.58
CA MET A 84 -17.67 -3.67 3.44
C MET A 84 -18.86 -4.41 2.84
N GLU A 85 -20.07 -3.95 3.11
CA GLU A 85 -21.28 -4.44 2.47
C GLU A 85 -21.30 -4.13 0.97
N LYS A 86 -20.83 -2.95 0.59
CA LYS A 86 -20.79 -2.49 -0.79
C LYS A 86 -19.62 -3.06 -1.59
N PHE A 87 -18.49 -3.25 -0.93
CA PHE A 87 -17.25 -3.78 -1.49
C PHE A 87 -16.78 -4.99 -0.68
N PRO A 88 -17.47 -6.14 -0.76
CA PRO A 88 -17.16 -7.29 0.07
C PRO A 88 -15.77 -7.87 -0.19
N GLU A 89 -15.15 -7.52 -1.31
CA GLU A 89 -13.78 -7.95 -1.67
C GLU A 89 -12.68 -7.25 -0.87
N ILE A 90 -13.00 -6.18 -0.10
CA ILE A 90 -11.97 -5.32 0.51
C ILE A 90 -11.04 -6.08 1.47
N HIS A 91 -11.55 -7.01 2.23
CA HIS A 91 -10.74 -7.80 3.16
C HIS A 91 -9.77 -8.74 2.44
N SER A 92 -10.25 -9.49 1.45
CA SER A 92 -9.42 -10.40 0.67
C SER A 92 -8.41 -9.64 -0.19
N LEU A 93 -8.80 -8.51 -0.74
CA LEU A 93 -7.91 -7.62 -1.50
C LEU A 93 -6.78 -7.09 -0.62
N THR A 94 -7.11 -6.59 0.57
CA THR A 94 -6.11 -6.09 1.53
C THR A 94 -5.14 -7.20 1.92
N HIS A 95 -5.63 -8.39 2.22
CA HIS A 95 -4.77 -9.53 2.52
C HIS A 95 -3.87 -9.89 1.35
N SER A 96 -4.39 -9.89 0.12
CA SER A 96 -3.60 -10.15 -1.08
C SER A 96 -2.49 -9.11 -1.29
N ILE A 97 -2.76 -7.83 -0.98
CA ILE A 97 -1.75 -6.78 -0.99
C ILE A 97 -0.64 -7.08 0.02
N MET A 98 -1.01 -7.44 1.24
CA MET A 98 -0.03 -7.79 2.29
C MET A 98 0.87 -8.94 1.86
N MET A 99 0.29 -10.00 1.31
CA MET A 99 1.03 -11.17 0.86
C MET A 99 1.93 -10.86 -0.34
N THR A 100 1.43 -10.09 -1.30
CA THR A 100 2.19 -9.70 -2.50
C THR A 100 3.33 -8.75 -2.16
N ALA A 101 3.10 -7.79 -1.27
CA ALA A 101 4.16 -6.92 -0.77
C ALA A 101 5.26 -7.70 -0.06
N SER A 102 4.90 -8.72 0.72
CA SER A 102 5.87 -9.61 1.36
C SER A 102 6.69 -10.38 0.33
N LYS A 103 6.08 -10.85 -0.75
CA LYS A 103 6.81 -11.48 -1.87
C LYS A 103 7.79 -10.50 -2.54
N CYS A 104 7.39 -9.25 -2.71
CA CYS A 104 8.27 -8.21 -3.25
C CYS A 104 9.47 -7.93 -2.33
N LYS A 105 9.31 -8.07 -1.01
CA LYS A 105 10.43 -7.96 -0.07
C LYS A 105 11.42 -9.12 -0.24
N GLN A 106 10.90 -10.33 -0.37
CA GLN A 106 11.66 -11.58 -0.28
C GLN A 106 12.23 -12.07 -1.60
N SER A 107 11.78 -11.53 -2.72
CA SER A 107 12.17 -11.99 -4.06
C SER A 107 12.60 -10.84 -4.96
N LEU A 108 13.15 -11.19 -6.12
CA LEU A 108 13.56 -10.27 -7.16
C LEU A 108 12.67 -10.39 -8.41
N ASP A 109 11.57 -11.13 -8.30
CA ASP A 109 10.65 -11.33 -9.41
C ASP A 109 9.82 -10.07 -9.67
N ARG A 110 10.04 -9.47 -10.83
CA ARG A 110 9.34 -8.27 -11.29
C ARG A 110 7.81 -8.44 -11.30
N GLU A 111 7.33 -9.64 -11.63
CA GLU A 111 5.90 -9.92 -11.71
C GLU A 111 5.18 -9.72 -10.37
N ASN A 112 5.85 -9.95 -9.26
CA ASN A 112 5.31 -9.64 -7.95
C ASN A 112 5.09 -8.13 -7.76
N GLY A 113 5.98 -7.31 -8.27
CA GLY A 113 5.85 -5.85 -8.24
C GLY A 113 4.69 -5.37 -9.11
N VAL A 114 4.56 -5.89 -10.33
CA VAL A 114 3.45 -5.57 -11.23
C VAL A 114 2.11 -5.95 -10.60
N LYS A 115 2.03 -7.14 -10.02
CA LYS A 115 0.82 -7.60 -9.32
C LYS A 115 0.50 -6.70 -8.12
N LEU A 116 1.52 -6.26 -7.38
CA LEU A 116 1.32 -5.34 -6.27
C LEU A 116 0.70 -4.03 -6.74
N VAL A 117 1.19 -3.45 -7.84
CA VAL A 117 0.63 -2.22 -8.43
C VAL A 117 -0.84 -2.43 -8.81
N GLU A 118 -1.17 -3.53 -9.48
CA GLU A 118 -2.54 -3.84 -9.88
C GLU A 118 -3.49 -3.94 -8.68
N LEU A 119 -3.08 -4.64 -7.64
CA LEU A 119 -3.87 -4.81 -6.42
C LEU A 119 -4.05 -3.48 -5.68
N VAL A 120 -3.00 -2.68 -5.56
CA VAL A 120 -3.06 -1.37 -4.92
C VAL A 120 -3.94 -0.41 -5.71
N ASN A 121 -3.87 -0.44 -7.04
CA ASN A 121 -4.76 0.35 -7.89
C ASN A 121 -6.23 -0.04 -7.70
N ARG A 122 -6.53 -1.33 -7.55
CA ARG A 122 -7.90 -1.78 -7.24
C ARG A 122 -8.35 -1.28 -5.87
N PHE A 123 -7.48 -1.32 -4.88
CA PHE A 123 -7.75 -0.78 -3.55
C PHE A 123 -8.05 0.72 -3.61
N ALA A 124 -7.25 1.47 -4.36
CA ALA A 124 -7.44 2.91 -4.56
C ALA A 124 -8.77 3.20 -5.26
N GLU A 125 -9.13 2.43 -6.26
CA GLU A 125 -10.42 2.54 -6.95
C GLU A 125 -11.59 2.37 -5.98
N ILE A 126 -11.57 1.33 -5.15
CA ILE A 126 -12.59 1.10 -4.14
C ILE A 126 -12.65 2.27 -3.15
N PHE A 127 -11.51 2.76 -2.70
CA PHE A 127 -11.43 3.92 -1.81
C PHE A 127 -12.15 5.13 -2.41
N TRP A 128 -11.83 5.51 -3.64
CA TRP A 128 -12.44 6.66 -4.30
C TRP A 128 -13.93 6.46 -4.59
N LEU A 129 -14.33 5.26 -5.00
CA LEU A 129 -15.75 4.93 -5.18
C LEU A 129 -16.53 5.00 -3.86
N SER A 130 -15.92 4.59 -2.75
CA SER A 130 -16.55 4.65 -1.44
C SER A 130 -16.84 6.08 -0.99
N LEU A 131 -15.97 7.03 -1.31
CA LEU A 131 -16.18 8.44 -1.02
C LEU A 131 -17.35 9.03 -1.81
N ILE A 132 -17.47 8.71 -3.07
CA ILE A 132 -18.55 9.18 -3.94
C ILE A 132 -19.91 8.72 -3.40
N HIS A 133 -20.01 7.48 -2.96
CA HIS A 133 -21.26 6.90 -2.45
C HIS A 133 -21.67 7.41 -1.07
N ILE A 134 -20.75 7.91 -0.26
CA ILE A 134 -21.01 8.39 1.10
C ILE A 134 -21.20 9.90 1.11
N SER A 135 -20.53 10.62 0.22
CA SER A 135 -20.63 12.06 0.09
C SER A 135 -21.83 12.52 -0.76
N GLU A 136 -22.54 11.62 -1.41
CA GLU A 136 -23.82 11.99 -1.99
C GLU A 136 -24.76 12.46 -0.89
N PRO A 137 -25.15 13.76 -0.89
CA PRO A 137 -26.13 14.19 0.08
C PRO A 137 -27.37 13.32 -0.12
N THR A 138 -27.74 12.60 0.92
CA THR A 138 -29.09 12.02 0.98
C THR A 138 -30.03 13.15 0.61
N ARG A 139 -30.58 13.11 -0.60
CA ARG A 139 -31.73 13.95 -0.94
C ARG A 139 -32.79 13.58 0.07
N ARG A 140 -32.85 14.34 1.14
CA ARG A 140 -34.05 14.31 1.96
C ARG A 140 -35.15 14.74 1.02
N THR A 141 -35.90 13.79 0.55
CA THR A 141 -37.22 14.05 0.01
C THR A 141 -37.99 14.77 1.10
N GLN A 142 -38.12 16.04 0.94
CA GLN A 142 -39.07 16.83 1.71
C GLN A 142 -40.47 16.36 1.40
#